data_c18c2d7cfc2880559216c70f77f80586
#
_entry.id   c18c2d7cfc2880559216c70f77f80586
#
_cell.length_a   1.000
_cell.length_b   1.000
_cell.length_c   1.000
_cell.angle_alpha   90.00
_cell.angle_beta   90.00
_cell.angle_gamma   90.00
#
_symmetry.space_group_name_H-M   'P 1'
#
loop_
_entity.id
_entity.type
_entity.pdbx_description
1 polymer ?
#
loop_
_entity_poly.entity_id
_entity_poly.type
_entity_poly.pdbx_seq_one_letter_code
_entity_poly.pdbx_strand_id
1 'polypeptide(L)'
;MTKNKDPNKKSLVDIAVDPDVLARELALEIEIDPLEQIDEDSFSKGLNITQECNEALKMLKGNREERIQGLRIFCEYRDSRSFPLLLPLLDQPCPVERMSVVYALGRNPCPSAVEKLVSLLETDDNAYVRRATAWSLA
;
A
#
# COMPACT_ATOMS: atom_id res chain seq x y z
N MET A 1 -50.61 -3.77 15.21
CA MET A 1 -50.11 -3.81 14.88
C MET A 1 -49.78 -3.63 14.96
N THR A 2 -49.62 -3.35 14.92
CA THR A 2 -49.34 -3.32 14.67
C THR A 2 -48.88 -3.30 14.52
N LYS A 3 -48.96 -3.26 14.52
CA LYS A 3 -48.52 -3.28 14.02
C LYS A 3 -48.67 -2.81 13.29
N ASN A 4 -49.01 -1.98 13.31
CA ASN A 4 -49.07 -1.60 12.35
C ASN A 4 -48.49 -1.95 11.69
N LYS A 5 -48.89 -2.07 11.42
CA LYS A 5 -48.16 -2.53 10.49
C LYS A 5 -48.39 -2.06 9.17
N ASP A 6 -48.33 -0.87 9.00
CA ASP A 6 -48.10 -0.19 7.77
C ASP A 6 -46.76 -0.62 7.27
N PRO A 7 -46.65 -1.24 6.10
CA PRO A 7 -45.34 -1.66 5.57
C PRO A 7 -44.40 -0.49 5.40
N ASN A 8 -44.90 0.69 5.13
CA ASN A 8 -44.07 1.87 5.00
C ASN A 8 -43.61 2.40 6.33
N LYS A 9 -44.22 1.92 7.38
CA LYS A 9 -43.84 2.29 8.73
C LYS A 9 -43.03 1.22 9.43
N LYS A 10 -42.44 0.32 8.70
CA LYS A 10 -41.53 -0.60 9.31
C LYS A 10 -40.53 0.17 10.09
N SER A 11 -40.39 -0.15 11.34
CA SER A 11 -39.41 0.50 12.16
C SER A 11 -38.01 0.17 11.67
N LEU A 12 -37.08 1.02 12.01
CA LEU A 12 -35.67 0.72 11.73
C LEU A 12 -35.23 -0.57 12.38
N VAL A 13 -35.85 -0.90 13.50
CA VAL A 13 -35.55 -2.14 14.20
C VAL A 13 -35.96 -3.34 13.36
N ASP A 14 -37.13 -3.28 12.74
CA ASP A 14 -37.59 -4.37 11.88
C ASP A 14 -36.69 -4.57 10.68
N ILE A 15 -36.26 -3.49 10.09
CA ILE A 15 -35.34 -3.55 8.95
C ILE A 15 -33.99 -4.09 9.41
N ALA A 16 -33.56 -3.66 10.57
CA ALA A 16 -32.23 -4.07 11.09
C ALA A 16 -32.19 -5.54 11.46
N VAL A 17 -33.33 -6.14 11.82
CA VAL A 17 -33.35 -7.56 12.19
C VAL A 17 -33.57 -8.49 11.02
N ASP A 18 -33.83 -7.96 9.83
CA ASP A 18 -33.93 -8.81 8.64
C ASP A 18 -32.59 -8.74 7.90
N PRO A 19 -31.77 -9.78 8.03
CA PRO A 19 -30.46 -9.76 7.41
C PRO A 19 -30.51 -9.76 5.89
N ASP A 20 -31.55 -10.32 5.29
CA ASP A 20 -31.66 -10.33 3.83
C ASP A 20 -31.96 -8.93 3.29
N VAL A 21 -32.81 -8.19 3.96
CA VAL A 21 -33.12 -6.82 3.58
C VAL A 21 -31.89 -5.94 3.78
N LEU A 22 -31.23 -6.09 4.89
CA LEU A 22 -30.02 -5.31 5.21
C LEU A 22 -28.92 -5.56 4.18
N ALA A 23 -28.69 -6.82 3.86
CA ALA A 23 -27.67 -7.18 2.87
C ALA A 23 -27.98 -6.58 1.50
N ARG A 24 -29.27 -6.58 1.12
CA ARG A 24 -29.70 -6.03 -0.15
C ARG A 24 -29.54 -4.53 -0.20
N GLU A 25 -29.89 -3.87 0.88
CA GLU A 25 -29.78 -2.42 0.98
C GLU A 25 -28.31 -1.99 0.93
N LEU A 26 -27.45 -2.68 1.64
CA LEU A 26 -26.02 -2.39 1.62
C LEU A 26 -25.42 -2.63 0.24
N ALA A 27 -25.83 -3.69 -0.43
CA ALA A 27 -25.34 -3.99 -1.78
C ALA A 27 -25.76 -2.90 -2.76
N LEU A 28 -26.97 -2.37 -2.64
CA LEU A 28 -27.45 -1.29 -3.49
C LEU A 28 -26.71 0.02 -3.21
N GLU A 29 -26.45 0.30 -1.94
CA GLU A 29 -25.74 1.52 -1.55
C GLU A 29 -24.35 1.62 -2.11
N ILE A 30 -23.62 0.52 -2.06
CA ILE A 30 -22.25 0.48 -2.57
C ILE A 30 -22.19 0.01 -4.02
N GLU A 31 -23.35 -0.26 -4.60
CA GLU A 31 -23.50 -0.71 -5.99
C GLU A 31 -22.80 -2.01 -6.30
N ILE A 32 -22.46 -2.76 -5.27
CA ILE A 32 -21.78 -4.04 -5.44
C ILE A 32 -22.27 -5.03 -4.40
N ASP A 33 -22.43 -6.26 -4.83
CA ASP A 33 -22.66 -7.36 -3.92
C ASP A 33 -21.32 -7.65 -3.22
N PRO A 34 -21.29 -7.61 -1.88
CA PRO A 34 -20.05 -7.89 -1.16
C PRO A 34 -19.39 -9.23 -1.53
N LEU A 35 -20.20 -10.20 -1.90
CA LEU A 35 -19.67 -11.50 -2.30
C LEU A 35 -19.16 -11.52 -3.73
N GLU A 36 -19.72 -10.68 -4.59
CA GLU A 36 -19.29 -10.56 -5.97
C GLU A 36 -18.11 -9.61 -6.13
N GLN A 37 -17.89 -8.76 -5.15
CA GLN A 37 -16.74 -7.86 -5.16
C GLN A 37 -15.42 -8.60 -5.13
N ILE A 38 -15.42 -9.77 -4.50
CA ILE A 38 -14.24 -10.62 -4.45
C ILE A 38 -14.37 -11.60 -5.59
N ASP A 39 -14.28 -11.12 -6.81
CA ASP A 39 -14.25 -12.01 -7.96
C ASP A 39 -12.85 -12.59 -8.12
N GLU A 40 -12.74 -13.57 -8.99
CA GLU A 40 -11.48 -14.24 -9.22
C GLU A 40 -10.40 -13.31 -9.73
N ASP A 41 -10.78 -12.31 -10.53
CA ASP A 41 -9.80 -11.36 -11.08
C ASP A 41 -9.20 -10.48 -10.00
N SER A 42 -10.03 -9.93 -9.13
CA SER A 42 -9.56 -9.11 -8.01
C SER A 42 -8.70 -9.93 -7.05
N PHE A 43 -9.13 -11.15 -6.77
CA PHE A 43 -8.39 -12.04 -5.90
C PHE A 43 -7.03 -12.42 -6.52
N SER A 44 -7.03 -12.73 -7.81
CA SER A 44 -5.80 -13.06 -8.54
C SER A 44 -4.84 -11.89 -8.58
N LYS A 45 -5.35 -10.67 -8.78
CA LYS A 45 -4.52 -9.46 -8.73
C LYS A 45 -3.86 -9.28 -7.37
N GLY A 46 -4.65 -9.47 -6.29
CA GLY A 46 -4.11 -9.38 -4.94
C GLY A 46 -3.02 -10.39 -4.68
N LEU A 47 -3.21 -11.62 -5.14
CA LEU A 47 -2.21 -12.67 -5.00
C LEU A 47 -0.95 -12.35 -5.81
N ASN A 48 -1.13 -11.82 -7.03
CA ASN A 48 0.00 -11.45 -7.87
C ASN A 48 0.83 -10.34 -7.25
N ILE A 49 0.18 -9.33 -6.68
CA ILE A 49 0.88 -8.24 -5.99
C ILE A 49 1.65 -8.78 -4.80
N THR A 50 1.02 -9.65 -4.01
CA THR A 50 1.68 -10.25 -2.85
C THR A 50 2.90 -11.07 -3.28
N GLN A 51 2.76 -11.82 -4.37
CA GLN A 51 3.85 -12.61 -4.89
C GLN A 51 4.98 -11.74 -5.41
N GLU A 52 4.65 -10.66 -6.12
CA GLU A 52 5.64 -9.70 -6.59
C GLU A 52 6.40 -9.08 -5.42
N CYS A 53 5.70 -8.70 -4.35
CA CYS A 53 6.35 -8.18 -3.17
C CYS A 53 7.25 -9.20 -2.50
N ASN A 54 6.83 -10.46 -2.45
CA ASN A 54 7.67 -11.54 -1.90
C ASN A 54 8.96 -11.71 -2.69
N GLU A 55 8.88 -11.67 -4.00
CA GLU A 55 10.05 -11.77 -4.85
C GLU A 55 10.93 -10.53 -4.74
N ALA A 56 10.31 -9.36 -4.68
CA ALA A 56 11.05 -8.12 -4.52
C ALA A 56 11.83 -8.08 -3.21
N LEU A 57 11.27 -8.62 -2.14
CA LEU A 57 12.01 -8.72 -0.87
C LEU A 57 13.28 -9.55 -1.02
N LYS A 58 13.23 -10.61 -1.80
CA LYS A 58 14.41 -11.42 -2.10
C LYS A 58 15.39 -10.65 -2.97
N MET A 59 14.90 -9.92 -3.94
CA MET A 59 15.72 -9.12 -4.85
C MET A 59 16.51 -8.04 -4.12
N LEU A 60 15.95 -7.46 -3.07
CA LEU A 60 16.64 -6.45 -2.28
C LEU A 60 17.91 -6.99 -1.60
N LYS A 61 18.01 -8.31 -1.46
CA LYS A 61 19.17 -8.96 -0.89
C LYS A 61 20.18 -9.41 -1.92
N GLY A 62 19.88 -9.23 -3.19
CA GLY A 62 20.70 -9.72 -4.29
C GLY A 62 21.76 -8.72 -4.74
N ASN A 63 22.20 -8.86 -5.99
CA ASN A 63 23.15 -7.94 -6.59
C ASN A 63 22.49 -6.61 -6.93
N ARG A 64 23.28 -5.68 -7.47
CA ARG A 64 22.81 -4.33 -7.78
C ARG A 64 21.58 -4.33 -8.71
N GLU A 65 21.62 -5.13 -9.78
CA GLU A 65 20.53 -5.17 -10.74
C GLU A 65 19.26 -5.73 -10.11
N GLU A 66 19.40 -6.76 -9.33
CA GLU A 66 18.27 -7.35 -8.60
C GLU A 66 17.71 -6.36 -7.59
N ARG A 67 18.58 -5.65 -6.86
CA ARG A 67 18.12 -4.64 -5.91
C ARG A 67 17.33 -3.53 -6.61
N ILE A 68 17.79 -3.06 -7.75
CA ILE A 68 17.09 -2.01 -8.50
C ILE A 68 15.71 -2.50 -8.95
N GLN A 69 15.61 -3.74 -9.41
CA GLN A 69 14.31 -4.30 -9.78
C GLN A 69 13.37 -4.42 -8.58
N GLY A 70 13.90 -4.88 -7.45
CA GLY A 70 13.10 -4.95 -6.23
C GLY A 70 12.65 -3.59 -5.75
N LEU A 71 13.51 -2.59 -5.86
CA LEU A 71 13.18 -1.22 -5.48
C LEU A 71 12.04 -0.64 -6.34
N ARG A 72 11.98 -0.99 -7.61
CA ARG A 72 10.87 -0.57 -8.47
C ARG A 72 9.53 -1.03 -7.94
N ILE A 73 9.47 -2.24 -7.46
CA ILE A 73 8.23 -2.80 -6.91
C ILE A 73 7.81 -1.99 -5.68
N PHE A 74 8.75 -1.66 -4.80
CA PHE A 74 8.41 -0.90 -3.60
C PHE A 74 8.23 0.60 -3.85
N CYS A 75 8.53 1.08 -5.05
CA CYS A 75 8.11 2.40 -5.47
C CYS A 75 6.63 2.44 -5.84
N GLU A 76 6.05 1.30 -6.16
CA GLU A 76 4.63 1.19 -6.52
C GLU A 76 3.77 0.67 -5.39
N TYR A 77 4.27 -0.29 -4.63
CA TYR A 77 3.48 -0.98 -3.62
C TYR A 77 4.03 -0.77 -2.23
N ARG A 78 3.12 -0.71 -1.27
CA ARG A 78 3.47 -0.62 0.14
C ARG A 78 3.59 -2.00 0.73
N ASP A 79 4.70 -2.26 1.39
CA ASP A 79 4.91 -3.50 2.14
C ASP A 79 5.87 -3.21 3.29
N SER A 80 5.34 -3.25 4.52
CA SER A 80 6.12 -2.92 5.70
C SER A 80 7.32 -3.82 5.92
N ARG A 81 7.32 -5.00 5.34
CA ARG A 81 8.46 -5.92 5.42
C ARG A 81 9.69 -5.38 4.72
N SER A 82 9.52 -4.37 3.85
CA SER A 82 10.64 -3.78 3.11
C SER A 82 11.53 -2.89 3.97
N PHE A 83 11.02 -2.31 5.05
CA PHE A 83 11.75 -1.32 5.84
C PHE A 83 13.14 -1.77 6.28
N PRO A 84 13.30 -2.93 6.90
CA PRO A 84 14.64 -3.34 7.35
C PRO A 84 15.63 -3.56 6.21
N LEU A 85 15.11 -3.81 5.00
CA LEU A 85 15.93 -4.02 3.83
C LEU A 85 16.24 -2.73 3.10
N LEU A 86 15.31 -1.76 3.14
CA LEU A 86 15.49 -0.48 2.46
C LEU A 86 16.51 0.41 3.17
N LEU A 87 16.44 0.48 4.49
CA LEU A 87 17.29 1.41 5.24
C LEU A 87 18.78 1.25 4.97
N PRO A 88 19.36 0.03 5.01
CA PRO A 88 20.78 -0.12 4.71
C PRO A 88 21.16 0.26 3.29
N LEU A 89 20.23 0.19 2.36
CA LEU A 89 20.51 0.51 0.96
C LEU A 89 20.67 2.00 0.71
N LEU A 90 20.32 2.85 1.65
CA LEU A 90 20.59 4.29 1.57
C LEU A 90 22.09 4.59 1.58
N ASP A 91 22.93 3.67 1.99
CA ASP A 91 24.37 3.84 2.04
C ASP A 91 25.10 3.30 0.80
N GLN A 92 24.36 2.83 -0.20
CA GLN A 92 24.97 2.29 -1.40
C GLN A 92 25.73 3.39 -2.17
N PRO A 93 26.89 3.08 -2.75
CA PRO A 93 27.68 4.09 -3.45
C PRO A 93 27.05 4.61 -4.74
N CYS A 94 26.16 3.87 -5.34
CA CYS A 94 25.52 4.27 -6.59
C CYS A 94 24.39 5.28 -6.34
N PRO A 95 24.47 6.50 -6.92
CA PRO A 95 23.42 7.50 -6.71
C PRO A 95 22.05 7.06 -7.23
N VAL A 96 22.02 6.31 -8.34
CA VAL A 96 20.77 5.79 -8.90
C VAL A 96 20.10 4.85 -7.91
N GLU A 97 20.87 4.01 -7.28
CA GLU A 97 20.36 3.10 -6.26
C GLU A 97 19.85 3.86 -5.04
N ARG A 98 20.63 4.82 -4.54
CA ARG A 98 20.19 5.66 -3.41
C ARG A 98 18.88 6.40 -3.73
N MET A 99 18.79 6.97 -4.92
CA MET A 99 17.59 7.68 -5.37
C MET A 99 16.38 6.73 -5.41
N SER A 100 16.57 5.53 -5.92
CA SER A 100 15.51 4.53 -5.96
C SER A 100 15.04 4.12 -4.57
N VAL A 101 15.96 3.99 -3.64
CA VAL A 101 15.63 3.68 -2.23
C VAL A 101 14.81 4.82 -1.63
N VAL A 102 15.21 6.05 -1.90
CA VAL A 102 14.48 7.22 -1.39
C VAL A 102 13.04 7.24 -1.90
N TYR A 103 12.83 6.96 -3.18
CA TYR A 103 11.48 6.88 -3.73
C TYR A 103 10.68 5.72 -3.10
N ALA A 104 11.32 4.58 -2.91
CA ALA A 104 10.68 3.46 -2.25
C ALA A 104 10.26 3.80 -0.82
N LEU A 105 11.10 4.52 -0.08
CA LEU A 105 10.77 4.98 1.26
C LEU A 105 9.66 6.04 1.26
N GLY A 106 9.56 6.83 0.20
CA GLY A 106 8.44 7.76 0.05
C GLY A 106 7.11 7.03 -0.08
N ARG A 107 7.11 5.87 -0.71
CA ARG A 107 5.93 5.01 -0.84
C ARG A 107 5.71 4.17 0.41
N ASN A 108 6.78 3.80 1.08
CA ASN A 108 6.77 2.96 2.29
C ASN A 108 7.31 3.77 3.46
N PRO A 109 6.54 4.76 3.96
CA PRO A 109 7.06 5.65 4.99
C PRO A 109 7.40 4.89 6.26
N CYS A 110 8.55 5.24 6.81
CA CYS A 110 9.06 4.60 8.00
C CYS A 110 9.64 5.69 8.91
N PRO A 111 9.10 5.88 10.13
CA PRO A 111 9.60 6.93 11.01
C PRO A 111 11.09 6.85 11.29
N SER A 112 11.65 5.65 11.35
CA SER A 112 13.08 5.47 11.61
C SER A 112 13.95 5.90 10.45
N ALA A 113 13.38 6.12 9.26
CA ALA A 113 14.14 6.58 8.10
C ALA A 113 14.28 8.09 8.06
N VAL A 114 13.48 8.84 8.80
CA VAL A 114 13.42 10.30 8.69
C VAL A 114 14.77 10.93 8.96
N GLU A 115 15.43 10.52 10.02
CA GLU A 115 16.74 11.06 10.40
C GLU A 115 17.78 10.87 9.29
N LYS A 116 17.79 9.68 8.71
CA LYS A 116 18.72 9.35 7.65
C LYS A 116 18.38 10.06 6.36
N LEU A 117 17.10 10.25 6.07
CA LEU A 117 16.67 11.02 4.91
C LEU A 117 17.03 12.50 5.05
N VAL A 118 16.88 13.07 6.23
CA VAL A 118 17.32 14.45 6.48
C VAL A 118 18.81 14.58 6.25
N SER A 119 19.59 13.61 6.71
CA SER A 119 21.03 13.62 6.46
C SER A 119 21.36 13.59 4.97
N LEU A 120 20.67 12.78 4.20
CA LEU A 120 20.85 12.72 2.75
C LEU A 120 20.46 14.05 2.08
N LEU A 121 19.38 14.65 2.53
CA LEU A 121 18.93 15.93 2.00
C LEU A 121 20.01 16.99 2.15
N GLU A 122 20.71 16.99 3.27
CA GLU A 122 21.71 18.00 3.58
C GLU A 122 23.09 17.69 3.01
N THR A 123 23.47 16.43 2.95
CA THR A 123 24.87 16.06 2.72
C THR A 123 25.13 15.16 1.52
N ASP A 124 24.11 14.60 0.87
CA ASP A 124 24.36 13.75 -0.28
C ASP A 124 25.01 14.57 -1.39
N ASP A 125 26.07 14.04 -1.99
CA ASP A 125 26.81 14.74 -3.03
C ASP A 125 26.06 14.83 -4.36
N ASN A 126 25.05 14.00 -4.55
CA ASN A 126 24.30 13.97 -5.80
C ASN A 126 23.02 14.80 -5.68
N ALA A 127 22.86 15.79 -6.58
CA ALA A 127 21.70 16.68 -6.55
C ALA A 127 20.39 15.98 -6.79
N TYR A 128 20.38 14.93 -7.60
CA TYR A 128 19.14 14.18 -7.86
C TYR A 128 18.70 13.40 -6.64
N VAL A 129 19.67 12.88 -5.87
CA VAL A 129 19.37 12.21 -4.60
C VAL A 129 18.77 13.21 -3.61
N ARG A 130 19.38 14.41 -3.50
CA ARG A 130 18.85 15.45 -2.62
C ARG A 130 17.43 15.85 -3.01
N ARG A 131 17.18 16.00 -4.30
CA ARG A 131 15.85 16.36 -4.79
C ARG A 131 14.82 15.26 -4.48
N ALA A 132 15.17 14.02 -4.74
CA ALA A 132 14.29 12.89 -4.44
C ALA A 132 14.00 12.81 -2.94
N THR A 133 14.99 13.09 -2.12
CA THR A 133 14.84 13.08 -0.67
C THR A 133 13.89 14.18 -0.20
N ALA A 134 13.99 15.37 -0.76
CA ALA A 134 13.06 16.45 -0.46
C ALA A 134 11.62 16.07 -0.79
N TRP A 135 11.43 15.44 -1.94
CA TRP A 135 10.10 14.94 -2.33
C TRP A 135 9.60 13.87 -1.37
N SER A 136 10.45 12.95 -1.00
CA SER A 136 10.08 11.85 -0.11
C SER A 136 9.68 12.34 1.29
N LEU A 137 10.31 13.41 1.78
CA LEU A 137 10.02 13.99 3.09
C LEU A 137 8.79 14.89 3.09
N ALA A 138 8.34 15.31 1.91
CA ALA A 138 7.14 16.13 1.81
C ALA A 138 5.89 15.30 2.04
#